data_788888a42390f633eebf7f712b62e204
#
_entry.id   788888a42390f633eebf7f712b62e204
#
_cell.length_a   1.000
_cell.length_b   1.000
_cell.length_c   1.000
_cell.angle_alpha   90.00
_cell.angle_beta   90.00
_cell.angle_gamma   90.00
#
_symmetry.space_group_name_H-M   'P 1'
#
loop_
_entity.id
_entity.type
_entity.pdbx_description
1 polymer ?
#
loop_
_entity_poly.entity_id
_entity_poly.type
_entity_poly.pdbx_seq_one_letter_code
_entity_poly.pdbx_strand_id
1 'polypeptide(L)'
;MLTFTLTTLGCKVNQYDSAAMAEALATEGFQPASPGEPADLVVVNTCCVTATAMAKSRQQIRRAIRRAPHARVLLTGCYADYDPEKLAGILVQAGVPAGNYAVAGHHRPIRSALQGLLAATGTVAGFDQPLAGTDGDPTPQPTRADKEDNDCVNAPTGTRPGPGIDSTSIRTRRAAAVKSAPPPLWGISAFAGHQRAFVKIQDGCDAFCSYCIVPYSRCVLAWRPGGAVIDECRRLIQAGHREIVLCGVFLGAYGRSTARRDRWARPEEAPLAGLLAGVADLPGLWRVRLSSLEPGDLTEPLLAVFGNRPTVAPHLHLPLQSGSPAILAAMNRQYTPKDFRGAVRAARSRLDRPALTTDIIVGFPGETEQHFQATLDLAAEAGFAKMHAFPFSAIAPTAAWQRRDQAPPPAVVKDRLARLAAVEEDSARQYRQQFVGQRLQALVERSGRAGQQPAAALTDRYLSVRFDRPGEAGDLRGQVVELEITATDADGLVGRLVGHRGD
;
A
#
# COMPACT_ATOMS: atom_id res chain seq x y z
N MET A 1 -30.11 -2.91 15.13
CA MET A 1 -28.93 -2.14 14.73
C MET A 1 -28.28 -2.92 13.60
N LEU A 2 -27.98 -2.27 12.47
CA LEU A 2 -27.42 -2.96 11.30
C LEU A 2 -25.94 -3.31 11.52
N THR A 3 -25.54 -4.48 11.06
CA THR A 3 -24.18 -4.99 11.24
C THR A 3 -23.45 -5.11 9.90
N PHE A 4 -22.11 -4.99 9.92
CA PHE A 4 -21.30 -5.19 8.72
C PHE A 4 -20.08 -6.07 8.97
N THR A 5 -19.66 -6.77 7.92
CA THR A 5 -18.32 -7.36 7.83
C THR A 5 -17.54 -6.68 6.72
N LEU A 6 -16.25 -6.46 6.96
CA LEU A 6 -15.35 -5.86 5.98
C LEU A 6 -14.13 -6.75 5.79
N THR A 7 -13.90 -7.17 4.53
CA THR A 7 -12.74 -7.96 4.14
C THR A 7 -11.84 -7.13 3.24
N THR A 8 -10.59 -6.96 3.62
CA THR A 8 -9.59 -6.19 2.86
C THR A 8 -8.59 -7.09 2.17
N LEU A 9 -8.37 -6.86 0.89
CA LEU A 9 -7.33 -7.48 0.08
C LEU A 9 -6.41 -6.39 -0.49
N GLY A 10 -5.12 -6.71 -0.62
CA GLY A 10 -4.16 -5.82 -1.27
C GLY A 10 -3.21 -5.09 -0.31
N CYS A 11 -2.89 -3.86 -0.66
CA CYS A 11 -1.79 -3.08 -0.08
C CYS A 11 -2.23 -2.20 1.12
N LYS A 12 -1.28 -1.44 1.68
CA LYS A 12 -1.52 -0.48 2.77
C LYS A 12 -2.56 0.59 2.41
N VAL A 13 -2.61 1.01 1.13
CA VAL A 13 -3.62 1.95 0.63
C VAL A 13 -5.02 1.35 0.75
N ASN A 14 -5.22 0.09 0.34
CA ASN A 14 -6.51 -0.59 0.51
C ASN A 14 -6.88 -0.79 1.99
N GLN A 15 -5.90 -1.01 2.86
CA GLN A 15 -6.15 -1.12 4.31
C GLN A 15 -6.62 0.21 4.89
N TYR A 16 -6.00 1.31 4.49
CA TYR A 16 -6.47 2.64 4.84
C TYR A 16 -7.89 2.92 4.32
N ASP A 17 -8.13 2.64 3.03
CA ASP A 17 -9.46 2.80 2.43
C ASP A 17 -10.52 2.01 3.20
N SER A 18 -10.17 0.81 3.67
CA SER A 18 -11.08 -0.01 4.49
C SER A 18 -11.34 0.57 5.88
N ALA A 19 -10.32 1.13 6.53
CA ALA A 19 -10.50 1.81 7.81
C ALA A 19 -11.44 3.02 7.67
N ALA A 20 -11.23 3.83 6.64
CA ALA A 20 -12.10 4.97 6.34
C ALA A 20 -13.54 4.54 6.01
N MET A 21 -13.72 3.41 5.30
CA MET A 21 -15.04 2.82 5.07
C MET A 21 -15.71 2.37 6.36
N ALA A 22 -14.97 1.73 7.25
CA ALA A 22 -15.51 1.28 8.53
C ALA A 22 -15.99 2.45 9.40
N GLU A 23 -15.26 3.57 9.43
CA GLU A 23 -15.69 4.77 10.12
C GLU A 23 -16.91 5.41 9.46
N ALA A 24 -16.95 5.46 8.13
CA ALA A 24 -18.12 5.96 7.40
C ALA A 24 -19.36 5.10 7.70
N LEU A 25 -19.24 3.78 7.73
CA LEU A 25 -20.32 2.87 8.09
C LEU A 25 -20.78 3.07 9.54
N ALA A 26 -19.84 3.27 10.47
CA ALA A 26 -20.17 3.54 11.87
C ALA A 26 -20.94 4.86 12.02
N THR A 27 -20.57 5.91 11.26
CA THR A 27 -21.32 7.18 11.23
C THR A 27 -22.74 7.01 10.71
N GLU A 28 -22.98 6.05 9.81
CA GLU A 28 -24.30 5.70 9.28
C GLU A 28 -25.04 4.68 10.18
N GLY A 29 -24.57 4.42 11.40
CA GLY A 29 -25.23 3.58 12.39
C GLY A 29 -24.99 2.08 12.25
N PHE A 30 -24.06 1.65 11.40
CA PHE A 30 -23.63 0.26 11.32
C PHE A 30 -22.62 -0.08 12.42
N GLN A 31 -22.66 -1.32 12.89
CA GLN A 31 -21.64 -1.87 13.81
C GLN A 31 -20.93 -3.07 13.19
N PRO A 32 -19.64 -3.29 13.50
CA PRO A 32 -18.96 -4.52 13.11
C PRO A 32 -19.71 -5.74 13.65
N ALA A 33 -19.97 -6.74 12.80
CA ALA A 33 -20.56 -8.01 13.25
C ALA A 33 -19.60 -8.76 14.16
N SER A 34 -20.15 -9.49 15.14
CA SER A 34 -19.35 -10.38 16.00
C SER A 34 -18.67 -11.47 15.18
N PRO A 35 -17.47 -11.95 15.58
CA PRO A 35 -16.79 -13.02 14.89
C PRO A 35 -17.65 -14.28 14.77
N GLY A 36 -17.94 -14.68 13.52
CA GLY A 36 -18.75 -15.88 13.23
C GLY A 36 -20.24 -15.62 13.03
N GLU A 37 -20.75 -14.44 13.36
CA GLU A 37 -22.15 -14.08 13.12
C GLU A 37 -22.38 -13.57 11.69
N PRO A 38 -23.56 -13.81 11.10
CA PRO A 38 -23.93 -13.23 9.82
C PRO A 38 -24.11 -11.71 9.97
N ALA A 39 -23.72 -10.96 8.95
CA ALA A 39 -23.88 -9.51 8.90
C ALA A 39 -25.00 -9.11 7.93
N ASP A 40 -25.60 -7.93 8.14
CA ASP A 40 -26.58 -7.33 7.23
C ASP A 40 -25.92 -6.78 5.95
N LEU A 41 -24.65 -6.34 6.07
CA LEU A 41 -23.83 -5.83 4.96
C LEU A 41 -22.47 -6.51 4.92
N VAL A 42 -22.12 -7.05 3.76
CA VAL A 42 -20.79 -7.58 3.46
C VAL A 42 -20.04 -6.63 2.55
N VAL A 43 -18.92 -6.11 3.01
CA VAL A 43 -18.03 -5.26 2.21
C VAL A 43 -16.76 -6.03 1.87
N VAL A 44 -16.38 -6.07 0.58
CA VAL A 44 -15.11 -6.66 0.14
C VAL A 44 -14.31 -5.61 -0.64
N ASN A 45 -13.22 -5.14 -0.04
CA ASN A 45 -12.26 -4.25 -0.69
C ASN A 45 -11.24 -5.11 -1.45
N THR A 46 -11.29 -5.07 -2.76
CA THR A 46 -10.65 -6.01 -3.68
C THR A 46 -9.33 -5.47 -4.25
N CYS A 47 -8.49 -6.39 -4.72
CA CYS A 47 -7.19 -6.08 -5.33
C CYS A 47 -7.07 -6.73 -6.72
N CYS A 48 -6.42 -6.03 -7.67
CA CYS A 48 -6.19 -6.50 -9.04
C CYS A 48 -4.72 -6.43 -9.49
N VAL A 49 -3.78 -6.12 -8.59
CA VAL A 49 -2.37 -5.85 -8.97
C VAL A 49 -1.62 -7.08 -9.50
N THR A 50 -2.12 -8.30 -9.27
CA THR A 50 -1.64 -9.55 -9.86
C THR A 50 -2.79 -10.50 -10.15
N ALA A 51 -2.59 -11.47 -11.05
CA ALA A 51 -3.56 -12.53 -11.32
C ALA A 51 -3.93 -13.33 -10.05
N THR A 52 -2.94 -13.58 -9.18
CA THR A 52 -3.13 -14.22 -7.87
C THR A 52 -4.00 -13.36 -6.94
N ALA A 53 -3.78 -12.04 -6.91
CA ALA A 53 -4.60 -11.12 -6.11
C ALA A 53 -6.05 -11.10 -6.59
N MET A 54 -6.27 -11.10 -7.92
CA MET A 54 -7.60 -11.22 -8.50
C MET A 54 -8.27 -12.55 -8.16
N ALA A 55 -7.54 -13.66 -8.22
CA ALA A 55 -8.06 -14.98 -7.83
C ALA A 55 -8.47 -15.03 -6.36
N LYS A 56 -7.61 -14.51 -5.47
CA LYS A 56 -7.92 -14.36 -4.03
C LYS A 56 -9.14 -13.47 -3.80
N SER A 57 -9.27 -12.35 -4.52
CA SER A 57 -10.44 -11.46 -4.45
C SER A 57 -11.72 -12.22 -4.78
N ARG A 58 -11.76 -12.95 -5.90
CA ARG A 58 -12.92 -13.76 -6.29
C ARG A 58 -13.24 -14.86 -5.28
N GLN A 59 -12.23 -15.51 -4.71
CA GLN A 59 -12.41 -16.53 -3.67
C GLN A 59 -13.05 -15.94 -2.40
N GLN A 60 -12.54 -14.78 -1.94
CA GLN A 60 -13.09 -14.13 -0.74
C GLN A 60 -14.52 -13.62 -0.95
N ILE A 61 -14.84 -13.09 -2.13
CA ILE A 61 -16.21 -12.68 -2.47
C ILE A 61 -17.15 -13.89 -2.34
N ARG A 62 -16.83 -15.03 -2.99
CA ARG A 62 -17.67 -16.24 -2.90
C ARG A 62 -17.77 -16.76 -1.46
N ARG A 63 -16.69 -16.69 -0.68
CA ARG A 63 -16.69 -17.09 0.73
C ARG A 63 -17.61 -16.20 1.56
N ALA A 64 -17.55 -14.88 1.35
CA ALA A 64 -18.33 -13.90 2.07
C ALA A 64 -19.84 -14.09 1.81
N ILE A 65 -20.24 -14.26 0.54
CA ILE A 65 -21.64 -14.54 0.17
C ILE A 65 -22.16 -15.82 0.83
N ARG A 66 -21.37 -16.91 0.81
CA ARG A 66 -21.80 -18.17 1.46
C ARG A 66 -21.97 -18.07 2.97
N ARG A 67 -21.23 -17.17 3.64
CA ARG A 67 -21.32 -16.96 5.09
C ARG A 67 -22.52 -16.10 5.49
N ALA A 68 -22.93 -15.20 4.61
CA ALA A 68 -24.04 -14.29 4.85
C ALA A 68 -24.93 -14.22 3.59
N PRO A 69 -25.72 -15.29 3.29
CA PRO A 69 -26.46 -15.41 2.02
C PRO A 69 -27.59 -14.38 1.87
N HIS A 70 -28.04 -13.78 2.97
CA HIS A 70 -29.09 -12.76 2.96
C HIS A 70 -28.54 -11.33 3.08
N ALA A 71 -27.22 -11.18 3.26
CA ALA A 71 -26.60 -9.87 3.37
C ALA A 71 -26.63 -9.10 2.06
N ARG A 72 -26.67 -7.79 2.17
CA ARG A 72 -26.30 -6.91 1.06
C ARG A 72 -24.80 -6.98 0.83
N VAL A 73 -24.37 -6.82 -0.42
CA VAL A 73 -22.96 -6.97 -0.79
C VAL A 73 -22.45 -5.71 -1.48
N LEU A 74 -21.42 -5.09 -0.91
CA LEU A 74 -20.67 -4.01 -1.54
C LEU A 74 -19.29 -4.53 -1.94
N LEU A 75 -19.01 -4.57 -3.25
CA LEU A 75 -17.68 -4.84 -3.78
C LEU A 75 -17.01 -3.53 -4.16
N THR A 76 -15.81 -3.32 -3.67
CA THR A 76 -15.03 -2.11 -3.93
C THR A 76 -13.56 -2.42 -4.14
N GLY A 77 -12.71 -1.40 -4.30
CA GLY A 77 -11.26 -1.54 -4.46
C GLY A 77 -10.81 -1.61 -5.91
N CYS A 78 -9.50 -1.81 -6.11
CA CYS A 78 -8.88 -1.75 -7.43
C CYS A 78 -9.50 -2.71 -8.46
N TYR A 79 -10.00 -3.88 -8.03
CA TYR A 79 -10.63 -4.82 -8.97
C TYR A 79 -12.03 -4.33 -9.40
N ALA A 80 -12.74 -3.62 -8.53
CA ALA A 80 -14.02 -3.00 -8.90
C ALA A 80 -13.86 -1.87 -9.92
N ASP A 81 -12.73 -1.15 -9.90
CA ASP A 81 -12.39 -0.18 -10.95
C ASP A 81 -11.94 -0.86 -12.24
N TYR A 82 -11.20 -1.96 -12.12
CA TYR A 82 -10.60 -2.66 -13.25
C TYR A 82 -11.63 -3.44 -14.09
N ASP A 83 -12.47 -4.26 -13.43
CA ASP A 83 -13.41 -5.17 -14.11
C ASP A 83 -14.69 -5.35 -13.28
N PRO A 84 -15.53 -4.30 -13.18
CA PRO A 84 -16.75 -4.34 -12.37
C PRO A 84 -17.77 -5.35 -12.90
N GLU A 85 -17.80 -5.60 -14.21
CA GLU A 85 -18.73 -6.54 -14.84
C GLU A 85 -18.46 -7.97 -14.39
N LYS A 86 -17.19 -8.36 -14.35
CA LYS A 86 -16.80 -9.68 -13.86
C LYS A 86 -17.14 -9.87 -12.38
N LEU A 87 -16.98 -8.82 -11.57
CA LEU A 87 -17.37 -8.86 -10.16
C LEU A 87 -18.89 -8.98 -9.99
N ALA A 88 -19.67 -8.19 -10.76
CA ALA A 88 -21.12 -8.30 -10.79
C ALA A 88 -21.59 -9.69 -11.24
N GLY A 89 -20.94 -10.25 -12.26
CA GLY A 89 -21.22 -11.62 -12.74
C GLY A 89 -21.03 -12.69 -11.66
N ILE A 90 -20.07 -12.53 -10.74
CA ILE A 90 -19.89 -13.45 -9.61
C ILE A 90 -21.09 -13.39 -8.65
N LEU A 91 -21.63 -12.19 -8.39
CA LEU A 91 -22.79 -11.99 -7.52
C LEU A 91 -24.05 -12.60 -8.14
N VAL A 92 -24.28 -12.35 -9.42
CA VAL A 92 -25.41 -12.93 -10.17
C VAL A 92 -25.33 -14.47 -10.19
N GLN A 93 -24.15 -15.05 -10.48
CA GLN A 93 -23.95 -16.51 -10.44
C GLN A 93 -24.15 -17.11 -9.04
N ALA A 94 -23.91 -16.33 -7.99
CA ALA A 94 -24.15 -16.73 -6.61
C ALA A 94 -25.61 -16.54 -6.16
N GLY A 95 -26.51 -16.07 -7.03
CA GLY A 95 -27.92 -15.86 -6.73
C GLY A 95 -28.22 -14.61 -5.90
N VAL A 96 -27.30 -13.65 -5.83
CA VAL A 96 -27.54 -12.37 -5.11
C VAL A 96 -28.51 -11.52 -5.93
N PRO A 97 -29.68 -11.12 -5.39
CA PRO A 97 -30.66 -10.30 -6.10
C PRO A 97 -30.08 -8.95 -6.57
N ALA A 98 -30.52 -8.45 -7.72
CA ALA A 98 -29.99 -7.22 -8.33
C ALA A 98 -30.04 -5.98 -7.42
N GLY A 99 -31.03 -5.87 -6.53
CA GLY A 99 -31.15 -4.79 -5.55
C GLY A 99 -30.27 -4.96 -4.29
N ASN A 100 -29.68 -6.14 -4.09
CA ASN A 100 -28.92 -6.48 -2.88
C ASN A 100 -27.42 -6.38 -3.05
N TYR A 101 -26.91 -5.87 -4.16
CA TYR A 101 -25.47 -5.65 -4.33
C TYR A 101 -25.15 -4.36 -5.06
N ALA A 102 -23.93 -3.86 -4.78
CA ALA A 102 -23.31 -2.78 -5.53
C ALA A 102 -21.84 -3.11 -5.82
N VAL A 103 -21.35 -2.68 -6.98
CA VAL A 103 -19.94 -2.69 -7.34
C VAL A 103 -19.53 -1.24 -7.56
N ALA A 104 -18.67 -0.72 -6.67
CA ALA A 104 -18.25 0.67 -6.67
C ALA A 104 -16.74 0.78 -6.53
N GLY A 105 -16.08 1.31 -7.56
CA GLY A 105 -14.65 1.61 -7.54
C GLY A 105 -14.32 2.82 -6.66
N HIS A 106 -13.02 3.15 -6.56
CA HIS A 106 -12.51 4.25 -5.73
C HIS A 106 -13.00 5.64 -6.17
N HIS A 107 -13.41 5.78 -7.44
CA HIS A 107 -13.89 7.04 -8.01
C HIS A 107 -15.36 7.35 -7.68
N ARG A 108 -16.05 6.42 -7.04
CA ARG A 108 -17.43 6.66 -6.57
C ARG A 108 -17.41 6.86 -5.06
N PRO A 109 -18.04 7.93 -4.54
CA PRO A 109 -18.22 8.06 -3.10
C PRO A 109 -18.95 6.81 -2.57
N ILE A 110 -18.35 6.11 -1.61
CA ILE A 110 -18.96 4.91 -1.01
C ILE A 110 -20.32 5.23 -0.41
N ARG A 111 -20.47 6.44 0.14
CA ARG A 111 -21.77 6.91 0.64
C ARG A 111 -22.87 6.81 -0.43
N SER A 112 -22.59 7.25 -1.67
CA SER A 112 -23.57 7.14 -2.77
C SER A 112 -23.87 5.69 -3.15
N ALA A 113 -22.87 4.80 -3.12
CA ALA A 113 -23.07 3.38 -3.38
C ALA A 113 -23.89 2.71 -2.26
N LEU A 114 -23.65 3.09 -1.00
CA LEU A 114 -24.42 2.62 0.16
C LEU A 114 -25.85 3.16 0.14
N GLN A 115 -26.04 4.45 -0.17
CA GLN A 115 -27.38 5.05 -0.28
C GLN A 115 -28.23 4.32 -1.32
N GLY A 116 -27.68 4.06 -2.51
CA GLY A 116 -28.39 3.28 -3.54
C GLY A 116 -28.74 1.86 -3.07
N LEU A 117 -27.83 1.21 -2.34
CA LEU A 117 -28.02 -0.14 -1.81
C LEU A 117 -29.02 -0.18 -0.65
N LEU A 118 -29.11 0.89 0.15
CA LEU A 118 -30.01 0.99 1.32
C LEU A 118 -31.40 1.53 0.94
N ALA A 119 -31.48 2.45 -0.02
CA ALA A 119 -32.77 3.01 -0.50
C ALA A 119 -33.66 1.98 -1.20
N ALA A 120 -33.06 0.98 -1.87
CA ALA A 120 -33.78 -0.10 -2.53
C ALA A 120 -34.69 -0.94 -1.58
N THR A 121 -34.63 -0.72 -0.27
CA THR A 121 -35.36 -1.53 0.75
C THR A 121 -36.22 -0.73 1.71
N GLY A 122 -36.41 0.58 1.48
CA GLY A 122 -37.33 1.38 2.32
C GLY A 122 -36.92 1.56 3.80
N THR A 123 -35.70 1.24 4.18
CA THR A 123 -35.31 1.09 5.59
C THR A 123 -34.64 2.35 6.19
N VAL A 124 -34.40 3.41 5.43
CA VAL A 124 -33.74 4.63 5.96
C VAL A 124 -34.44 5.90 5.48
N ALA A 125 -35.26 6.47 6.34
CA ALA A 125 -35.61 7.88 6.31
C ALA A 125 -34.54 8.65 7.10
N GLY A 126 -33.76 9.53 6.46
CA GLY A 126 -32.84 10.43 7.20
C GLY A 126 -31.51 10.78 6.58
N PHE A 127 -31.26 10.46 5.32
CA PHE A 127 -29.94 10.70 4.67
C PHE A 127 -29.71 12.14 4.13
N ASP A 128 -30.58 13.10 4.40
CA ASP A 128 -30.57 14.42 3.74
C ASP A 128 -29.80 15.54 4.48
N GLN A 129 -29.03 15.26 5.51
CA GLN A 129 -28.21 16.31 6.12
C GLN A 129 -26.75 16.22 5.66
N PRO A 130 -26.18 17.27 5.03
CA PRO A 130 -24.76 17.38 4.84
C PRO A 130 -24.10 17.48 6.22
N LEU A 131 -23.07 16.69 6.46
CA LEU A 131 -22.18 16.90 7.62
C LEU A 131 -21.69 18.34 7.58
N ALA A 132 -21.92 19.09 8.65
CA ALA A 132 -21.40 20.42 8.82
C ALA A 132 -19.89 20.41 8.54
N GLY A 133 -19.51 21.02 7.44
CA GLY A 133 -18.12 21.29 7.14
C GLY A 133 -17.58 22.18 8.24
N THR A 134 -16.41 21.86 8.76
CA THR A 134 -15.59 22.84 9.45
C THR A 134 -15.27 23.92 8.44
N ASP A 135 -15.90 25.07 8.60
CA ASP A 135 -15.69 26.26 7.79
C ASP A 135 -14.22 26.69 7.83
N GLY A 136 -13.72 27.04 6.67
CA GLY A 136 -12.65 28.02 6.51
C GLY A 136 -11.25 27.50 6.26
N ASP A 137 -11.02 26.92 5.09
CA ASP A 137 -9.77 27.19 4.38
C ASP A 137 -10.01 27.07 2.87
N PRO A 138 -9.73 28.12 2.06
CA PRO A 138 -9.96 28.07 0.63
C PRO A 138 -8.95 27.11 -0.01
N THR A 139 -9.45 25.97 -0.51
CA THR A 139 -8.67 25.11 -1.41
C THR A 139 -8.14 25.98 -2.55
N PRO A 140 -6.82 25.96 -2.82
CA PRO A 140 -6.31 26.59 -4.02
C PRO A 140 -6.98 25.94 -5.24
N GLN A 141 -7.76 26.70 -5.97
CA GLN A 141 -8.29 26.24 -7.25
C GLN A 141 -7.10 26.07 -8.21
N PRO A 142 -7.04 24.98 -8.98
CA PRO A 142 -6.02 24.83 -10.00
C PRO A 142 -6.14 25.98 -11.00
N THR A 143 -5.02 26.61 -11.30
CA THR A 143 -4.94 27.70 -12.27
C THR A 143 -5.28 27.19 -13.66
N ARG A 144 -5.69 28.09 -14.56
CA ARG A 144 -6.14 27.74 -15.92
C ARG A 144 -5.08 27.01 -16.76
N ALA A 145 -3.79 27.13 -16.41
CA ALA A 145 -2.68 26.42 -17.03
C ALA A 145 -2.61 24.92 -16.67
N ASP A 146 -3.16 24.53 -15.49
CA ASP A 146 -3.12 23.14 -15.01
C ASP A 146 -4.25 22.25 -15.60
N LYS A 147 -5.14 22.83 -16.42
CA LYS A 147 -6.33 22.16 -16.92
C LYS A 147 -6.12 21.43 -18.26
N GLU A 148 -5.05 21.73 -19.00
CA GLU A 148 -4.89 21.21 -20.37
C GLU A 148 -4.05 19.93 -20.46
N ASP A 149 -3.24 19.57 -19.44
CA ASP A 149 -2.32 18.43 -19.52
C ASP A 149 -2.73 17.17 -18.72
N ASN A 150 -3.91 17.13 -18.13
CA ASN A 150 -4.37 16.00 -17.32
C ASN A 150 -5.17 14.96 -18.11
N ASP A 151 -4.87 14.82 -19.39
CA ASP A 151 -5.45 13.77 -20.21
C ASP A 151 -4.79 12.41 -19.92
N CYS A 152 -5.52 11.52 -19.25
CA CYS A 152 -5.18 10.09 -19.16
C CYS A 152 -5.10 9.42 -20.56
N VAL A 153 -5.08 10.19 -21.63
CA VAL A 153 -5.21 9.76 -23.04
C VAL A 153 -3.87 9.51 -23.72
N ASN A 154 -2.75 9.98 -23.17
CA ASN A 154 -1.42 9.84 -23.80
C ASN A 154 -0.67 8.57 -23.35
N ALA A 155 -1.29 7.39 -23.52
CA ALA A 155 -0.51 6.18 -23.71
C ALA A 155 0.11 6.23 -25.12
N PRO A 156 1.40 5.86 -25.32
CA PRO A 156 2.01 5.86 -26.65
C PRO A 156 1.13 5.02 -27.59
N THR A 157 0.70 5.65 -28.69
CA THR A 157 -0.09 5.04 -29.74
C THR A 157 0.80 4.11 -30.54
N GLY A 158 0.83 2.84 -30.17
CA GLY A 158 1.58 1.85 -30.89
C GLY A 158 1.23 0.45 -30.43
N THR A 159 0.05 -0.03 -30.76
CA THR A 159 -0.35 -1.42 -31.01
C THR A 159 -1.84 -1.60 -30.73
N ARG A 160 -2.57 -2.23 -31.64
CA ARG A 160 -3.99 -2.55 -31.50
C ARG A 160 -4.21 -3.54 -30.33
N PRO A 161 -5.27 -3.39 -29.52
CA PRO A 161 -5.61 -4.36 -28.49
C PRO A 161 -6.03 -5.69 -29.11
N GLY A 162 -5.61 -6.80 -28.50
CA GLY A 162 -6.02 -8.14 -28.89
C GLY A 162 -7.53 -8.37 -28.63
N PRO A 163 -8.13 -9.39 -29.25
CA PRO A 163 -9.57 -9.66 -29.13
C PRO A 163 -9.94 -10.07 -27.70
N GLY A 164 -10.86 -9.36 -27.08
CA GLY A 164 -11.48 -9.75 -25.81
C GLY A 164 -11.79 -8.66 -24.79
N ILE A 165 -11.22 -7.47 -24.94
CA ILE A 165 -11.59 -6.32 -24.08
C ILE A 165 -11.83 -5.12 -25.01
N ASP A 166 -13.05 -4.62 -25.00
CA ASP A 166 -13.39 -3.42 -25.74
C ASP A 166 -12.62 -2.22 -25.19
N SER A 167 -11.57 -1.84 -25.91
CA SER A 167 -10.74 -0.66 -25.61
C SER A 167 -11.55 0.63 -25.60
N THR A 168 -12.68 0.67 -26.30
CA THR A 168 -13.60 1.81 -26.35
C THR A 168 -14.32 1.97 -25.02
N SER A 169 -14.73 0.87 -24.38
CA SER A 169 -15.39 0.91 -23.07
C SER A 169 -14.45 1.38 -21.95
N ILE A 170 -13.18 0.98 -22.00
CA ILE A 170 -12.15 1.47 -21.06
C ILE A 170 -11.83 2.95 -21.33
N ARG A 171 -11.75 3.36 -22.59
CA ARG A 171 -11.53 4.76 -22.99
C ARG A 171 -12.70 5.67 -22.59
N THR A 172 -13.92 5.23 -22.82
CA THR A 172 -15.14 6.00 -22.50
C THR A 172 -15.33 6.13 -20.99
N ARG A 173 -15.02 5.09 -20.21
CA ARG A 173 -15.03 5.13 -18.74
C ARG A 173 -13.92 6.04 -18.18
N ARG A 174 -12.76 6.11 -18.82
CA ARG A 174 -11.68 7.04 -18.50
C ARG A 174 -12.09 8.50 -18.71
N ALA A 175 -12.70 8.82 -19.84
CA ALA A 175 -13.17 10.16 -20.15
C ALA A 175 -14.29 10.63 -19.17
N ALA A 176 -15.11 9.70 -18.67
CA ALA A 176 -16.12 9.99 -17.66
C ALA A 176 -15.52 10.16 -16.25
N ALA A 177 -14.46 9.41 -15.90
CA ALA A 177 -13.78 9.52 -14.61
C ALA A 177 -12.98 10.83 -14.47
N VAL A 178 -12.40 11.32 -15.54
CA VAL A 178 -11.61 12.58 -15.58
C VAL A 178 -12.48 13.82 -15.34
N LYS A 179 -13.79 13.75 -15.55
CA LYS A 179 -14.72 14.87 -15.34
C LYS A 179 -15.24 15.00 -13.90
N SER A 180 -15.01 14.04 -13.03
CA SER A 180 -15.35 14.11 -11.61
C SER A 180 -14.15 14.58 -10.80
N ALA A 181 -14.36 15.49 -9.85
CA ALA A 181 -13.34 15.83 -8.87
C ALA A 181 -12.80 14.54 -8.21
N PRO A 182 -11.49 14.46 -7.92
CA PRO A 182 -10.94 13.30 -7.25
C PRO A 182 -11.75 13.03 -5.98
N PRO A 183 -12.07 11.75 -5.67
CA PRO A 183 -12.84 11.44 -4.48
C PRO A 183 -12.11 11.99 -3.26
N PRO A 184 -12.81 12.52 -2.26
CA PRO A 184 -12.18 13.05 -1.07
C PRO A 184 -11.34 11.94 -0.43
N LEU A 185 -10.07 12.22 -0.19
CA LEU A 185 -9.19 11.35 0.58
C LEU A 185 -9.66 11.45 2.03
N TRP A 186 -10.31 10.39 2.53
CA TRP A 186 -10.91 10.42 3.86
C TRP A 186 -9.85 10.50 4.95
N GLY A 187 -10.15 11.22 6.02
CA GLY A 187 -9.41 11.13 7.28
C GLY A 187 -9.98 10.01 8.14
N ILE A 188 -9.14 9.40 8.95
CA ILE A 188 -9.55 8.42 9.97
C ILE A 188 -9.22 8.93 11.37
N SER A 189 -9.97 8.47 12.37
CA SER A 189 -9.77 8.81 13.78
C SER A 189 -9.07 7.70 14.56
N ALA A 190 -9.20 6.46 14.09
CA ALA A 190 -8.56 5.28 14.67
C ALA A 190 -8.23 4.26 13.57
N PHE A 191 -7.29 3.36 13.86
CA PHE A 191 -6.92 2.27 12.96
C PHE A 191 -7.09 0.94 13.69
N ALA A 192 -8.33 0.52 13.83
CA ALA A 192 -8.72 -0.62 14.67
C ALA A 192 -8.03 -1.93 14.26
N GLY A 193 -7.63 -2.72 15.25
CA GLY A 193 -7.02 -4.04 15.04
C GLY A 193 -5.54 -4.02 14.64
N HIS A 194 -4.92 -2.84 14.54
CA HIS A 194 -3.52 -2.68 14.19
C HIS A 194 -2.77 -1.83 15.22
N GLN A 195 -1.51 -2.18 15.51
CA GLN A 195 -0.66 -1.40 16.41
C GLN A 195 -0.03 -0.19 15.69
N ARG A 196 0.06 -0.24 14.37
CA ARG A 196 0.56 0.83 13.51
C ARG A 196 -0.56 1.38 12.66
N ALA A 197 -0.73 2.70 12.63
CA ALA A 197 -1.71 3.34 11.77
C ALA A 197 -1.13 3.63 10.40
N PHE A 198 -1.87 3.30 9.35
CA PHE A 198 -1.54 3.74 7.99
C PHE A 198 -2.28 5.04 7.69
N VAL A 199 -1.58 6.00 7.07
CA VAL A 199 -2.15 7.27 6.64
C VAL A 199 -1.87 7.44 5.15
N LYS A 200 -2.93 7.40 4.36
CA LYS A 200 -2.85 7.61 2.92
C LYS A 200 -2.73 9.10 2.63
N ILE A 201 -1.59 9.50 2.05
CA ILE A 201 -1.29 10.90 1.72
C ILE A 201 -1.39 11.20 0.23
N GLN A 202 -1.30 10.15 -0.61
CA GLN A 202 -1.31 10.24 -2.07
C GLN A 202 -2.08 9.05 -2.65
N ASP A 203 -2.80 9.25 -3.75
CA ASP A 203 -3.52 8.19 -4.49
C ASP A 203 -3.32 8.39 -5.99
N GLY A 204 -3.50 7.28 -6.75
CA GLY A 204 -3.36 7.26 -8.19
C GLY A 204 -1.91 7.29 -8.68
N CYS A 205 -1.73 6.96 -9.96
CA CYS A 205 -0.44 6.95 -10.65
C CYS A 205 -0.63 7.02 -12.16
N ASP A 206 0.17 7.86 -12.82
CA ASP A 206 0.23 8.02 -14.27
C ASP A 206 1.63 7.68 -14.84
N ALA A 207 2.47 6.97 -14.08
CA ALA A 207 3.81 6.58 -14.54
C ALA A 207 3.80 5.53 -15.65
N PHE A 208 2.71 4.76 -15.81
CA PHE A 208 2.52 3.75 -16.86
C PHE A 208 3.70 2.78 -17.00
N CYS A 209 4.22 2.27 -15.88
CA CYS A 209 5.12 1.13 -15.92
C CYS A 209 4.46 0.01 -16.74
N SER A 210 5.19 -0.60 -17.67
CA SER A 210 4.59 -1.45 -18.72
C SER A 210 3.85 -2.70 -18.20
N TYR A 211 4.14 -3.13 -16.97
CA TYR A 211 3.50 -4.27 -16.29
C TYR A 211 2.37 -3.88 -15.34
N CYS A 212 2.21 -2.57 -15.04
CA CYS A 212 1.41 -2.12 -13.92
C CYS A 212 -0.02 -1.79 -14.32
N ILE A 213 -0.98 -2.39 -13.60
CA ILE A 213 -2.42 -2.14 -13.81
C ILE A 213 -2.92 -0.90 -13.06
N VAL A 214 -2.14 -0.34 -12.14
CA VAL A 214 -2.58 0.76 -11.28
C VAL A 214 -3.02 2.00 -12.07
N PRO A 215 -2.31 2.45 -13.13
CA PRO A 215 -2.78 3.58 -13.95
C PRO A 215 -4.15 3.36 -14.60
N TYR A 216 -4.63 2.12 -14.64
CA TYR A 216 -5.93 1.74 -15.22
C TYR A 216 -7.03 1.58 -14.16
N SER A 217 -6.66 1.35 -12.90
CA SER A 217 -7.62 1.21 -11.79
C SER A 217 -7.64 2.42 -10.86
N ARG A 218 -6.51 3.12 -10.69
CA ARG A 218 -6.37 4.35 -9.90
C ARG A 218 -5.75 5.45 -10.77
N CYS A 219 -6.47 5.86 -11.82
CA CYS A 219 -5.96 6.77 -12.84
C CYS A 219 -5.92 8.25 -12.42
N VAL A 220 -6.65 8.63 -11.38
CA VAL A 220 -6.66 10.02 -10.89
C VAL A 220 -5.57 10.19 -9.83
N LEU A 221 -4.56 10.97 -10.18
CA LEU A 221 -3.50 11.32 -9.23
C LEU A 221 -4.01 12.42 -8.29
N ALA A 222 -3.94 12.15 -7.00
CA ALA A 222 -4.39 13.06 -5.97
C ALA A 222 -3.49 12.99 -4.74
N TRP A 223 -3.42 14.07 -3.97
CA TRP A 223 -2.68 14.14 -2.71
C TRP A 223 -3.43 14.99 -1.70
N ARG A 224 -3.17 14.76 -0.43
CA ARG A 224 -3.84 15.45 0.67
C ARG A 224 -3.06 16.67 1.12
N PRO A 225 -3.72 17.80 1.46
CA PRO A 225 -3.06 18.94 2.08
C PRO A 225 -2.30 18.53 3.34
N GLY A 226 -1.08 19.06 3.52
CA GLY A 226 -0.20 18.68 4.63
C GLY A 226 -0.83 18.90 6.01
N GLY A 227 -1.56 20.01 6.20
CA GLY A 227 -2.29 20.30 7.44
C GLY A 227 -3.29 19.19 7.79
N ALA A 228 -4.11 18.76 6.81
CA ALA A 228 -5.10 17.71 7.01
C ALA A 228 -4.46 16.35 7.37
N VAL A 229 -3.29 16.04 6.79
CA VAL A 229 -2.52 14.84 7.14
C VAL A 229 -1.96 14.93 8.57
N ILE A 230 -1.41 16.08 8.94
CA ILE A 230 -0.87 16.32 10.29
C ILE A 230 -1.97 16.21 11.34
N ASP A 231 -3.15 16.77 11.10
CA ASP A 231 -4.29 16.71 12.02
C ASP A 231 -4.81 15.27 12.18
N GLU A 232 -4.84 14.49 11.12
CA GLU A 232 -5.16 13.06 11.22
C GLU A 232 -4.11 12.31 12.02
N CYS A 233 -2.83 12.56 11.79
CA CYS A 233 -1.76 11.94 12.58
C CYS A 233 -1.90 12.28 14.08
N ARG A 234 -2.27 13.51 14.44
CA ARG A 234 -2.55 13.89 15.85
C ARG A 234 -3.69 13.07 16.43
N ARG A 235 -4.81 12.93 15.73
CA ARG A 235 -5.94 12.11 16.18
C ARG A 235 -5.55 10.66 16.41
N LEU A 236 -4.79 10.08 15.48
CA LEU A 236 -4.30 8.70 15.61
C LEU A 236 -3.35 8.51 16.81
N ILE A 237 -2.47 9.49 17.06
CA ILE A 237 -1.60 9.49 18.25
C ILE A 237 -2.44 9.58 19.54
N GLN A 238 -3.44 10.45 19.58
CA GLN A 238 -4.38 10.57 20.70
C GLN A 238 -5.19 9.28 20.92
N ALA A 239 -5.51 8.55 19.84
CA ALA A 239 -6.14 7.23 19.90
C ALA A 239 -5.18 6.10 20.34
N GLY A 240 -3.92 6.41 20.68
CA GLY A 240 -2.94 5.47 21.23
C GLY A 240 -1.98 4.86 20.22
N HIS A 241 -2.04 5.23 18.94
CA HIS A 241 -1.07 4.74 17.94
C HIS A 241 0.30 5.38 18.16
N ARG A 242 1.31 4.56 18.39
CA ARG A 242 2.70 5.00 18.60
C ARG A 242 3.52 5.07 17.30
N GLU A 243 3.11 4.34 16.25
CA GLU A 243 3.76 4.35 14.94
C GLU A 243 2.76 4.70 13.85
N ILE A 244 3.16 5.63 12.96
CA ILE A 244 2.42 6.01 11.76
C ILE A 244 3.23 5.60 10.52
N VAL A 245 2.54 5.07 9.50
CA VAL A 245 3.12 4.75 8.20
C VAL A 245 2.44 5.61 7.14
N LEU A 246 3.15 6.60 6.62
CA LEU A 246 2.66 7.38 5.48
C LEU A 246 2.72 6.51 4.22
N CYS A 247 1.61 6.38 3.53
CA CYS A 247 1.50 5.53 2.36
C CYS A 247 0.81 6.25 1.19
N GLY A 248 1.11 5.76 0.00
CA GLY A 248 0.53 6.23 -1.26
C GLY A 248 0.73 5.18 -2.35
N VAL A 249 0.12 5.41 -3.49
CA VAL A 249 0.30 4.58 -4.69
C VAL A 249 1.67 4.86 -5.33
N PHE A 250 2.02 6.14 -5.44
CA PHE A 250 3.35 6.62 -5.83
C PHE A 250 3.74 7.74 -4.88
N LEU A 251 4.32 7.37 -3.75
CA LEU A 251 4.53 8.29 -2.62
C LEU A 251 5.40 9.50 -2.98
N GLY A 252 6.40 9.31 -3.87
CA GLY A 252 7.26 10.39 -4.36
C GLY A 252 6.53 11.47 -5.15
N ALA A 253 5.31 11.19 -5.66
CA ALA A 253 4.48 12.18 -6.33
C ALA A 253 3.57 12.97 -5.36
N TYR A 254 3.79 12.87 -4.05
CA TYR A 254 3.09 13.73 -3.11
C TYR A 254 3.36 15.21 -3.38
N GLY A 255 2.31 16.02 -3.52
CA GLY A 255 2.41 17.42 -3.89
C GLY A 255 2.75 17.70 -5.36
N ARG A 256 2.63 16.69 -6.24
CA ARG A 256 2.93 16.77 -7.67
C ARG A 256 1.68 16.51 -8.52
N SER A 257 1.62 17.11 -9.70
CA SER A 257 0.54 16.91 -10.66
C SER A 257 0.69 15.61 -11.47
N THR A 258 1.86 14.98 -11.49
CA THR A 258 2.18 13.76 -12.22
C THR A 258 3.21 12.92 -11.48
N ALA A 259 3.15 11.60 -11.65
CA ALA A 259 4.19 10.66 -11.22
C ALA A 259 5.41 10.62 -12.16
N ARG A 260 5.37 11.32 -13.29
CA ARG A 260 6.46 11.42 -14.28
C ARG A 260 7.42 12.52 -13.88
N ARG A 261 8.64 12.16 -13.40
CA ARG A 261 9.65 13.12 -12.90
C ARG A 261 10.16 14.07 -13.98
N ASP A 262 10.25 13.59 -15.22
CA ASP A 262 10.63 14.38 -16.40
C ASP A 262 9.63 15.53 -16.71
N ARG A 263 8.46 15.51 -16.08
CA ARG A 263 7.39 16.52 -16.25
C ARG A 263 7.17 17.39 -15.01
N TRP A 264 7.99 17.25 -13.97
CA TRP A 264 7.83 18.07 -12.77
C TRP A 264 8.23 19.52 -13.05
N ALA A 265 7.30 20.44 -12.81
CA ALA A 265 7.50 21.89 -13.05
C ALA A 265 8.61 22.46 -12.13
N ARG A 266 8.74 21.92 -10.92
CA ARG A 266 9.72 22.36 -9.92
C ARG A 266 10.37 21.12 -9.26
N PRO A 267 11.30 20.46 -9.95
CA PRO A 267 11.92 19.24 -9.44
C PRO A 267 12.71 19.44 -8.14
N GLU A 268 13.17 20.67 -7.87
CA GLU A 268 13.91 21.06 -6.66
C GLU A 268 13.03 21.09 -5.39
N GLU A 269 11.74 21.27 -5.52
CA GLU A 269 10.81 21.22 -4.38
C GLU A 269 10.72 19.81 -3.82
N ALA A 270 10.63 19.70 -2.49
CA ALA A 270 10.53 18.43 -1.78
C ALA A 270 9.31 18.38 -0.83
N PRO A 271 8.07 18.40 -1.38
CA PRO A 271 6.86 18.46 -0.54
C PRO A 271 6.74 17.29 0.43
N LEU A 272 7.18 16.10 0.03
CA LEU A 272 7.19 14.91 0.89
C LEU A 272 8.14 15.09 2.09
N ALA A 273 9.30 15.72 1.89
CA ALA A 273 10.25 15.99 2.97
C ALA A 273 9.64 16.94 4.01
N GLY A 274 8.98 18.01 3.57
CA GLY A 274 8.29 18.95 4.45
C GLY A 274 7.17 18.29 5.26
N LEU A 275 6.35 17.46 4.61
CA LEU A 275 5.31 16.70 5.30
C LEU A 275 5.89 15.71 6.31
N LEU A 276 6.91 14.93 5.91
CA LEU A 276 7.56 13.96 6.81
C LEU A 276 8.14 14.64 8.03
N ALA A 277 8.78 15.81 7.86
CA ALA A 277 9.30 16.61 8.95
C ALA A 277 8.19 17.03 9.92
N GLY A 278 7.10 17.60 9.40
CA GLY A 278 5.96 18.04 10.23
C GLY A 278 5.29 16.91 11.00
N VAL A 279 5.21 15.69 10.41
CA VAL A 279 4.68 14.51 11.10
C VAL A 279 5.68 14.00 12.14
N ALA A 280 6.97 13.96 11.81
CA ALA A 280 8.03 13.47 12.71
C ALA A 280 8.16 14.33 14.00
N ASP A 281 7.81 15.59 13.92
CA ASP A 281 7.88 16.55 15.03
C ASP A 281 6.61 16.54 15.93
N LEU A 282 5.61 15.65 15.64
CA LEU A 282 4.39 15.56 16.44
C LEU A 282 4.66 15.00 17.83
N PRO A 283 4.16 15.67 18.91
CA PRO A 283 4.30 15.15 20.27
C PRO A 283 3.54 13.84 20.46
N GLY A 284 4.13 12.91 21.20
CA GLY A 284 3.57 11.58 21.46
C GLY A 284 3.81 10.54 20.36
N LEU A 285 4.28 10.95 19.19
CA LEU A 285 4.70 10.02 18.14
C LEU A 285 6.03 9.37 18.52
N TRP A 286 6.04 8.04 18.57
CA TRP A 286 7.29 7.30 18.77
C TRP A 286 8.03 7.12 17.44
N ARG A 287 7.29 6.85 16.33
CA ARG A 287 7.92 6.55 15.05
C ARG A 287 7.01 6.85 13.84
N VAL A 288 7.61 7.39 12.77
CA VAL A 288 6.99 7.50 11.46
C VAL A 288 7.82 6.75 10.41
N ARG A 289 7.13 6.10 9.46
CA ARG A 289 7.70 5.42 8.30
C ARG A 289 7.11 5.96 7.01
N LEU A 290 7.89 5.85 5.94
CA LEU A 290 7.38 5.94 4.58
C LEU A 290 7.13 4.52 4.02
N SER A 291 6.13 4.39 3.17
CA SER A 291 5.96 3.21 2.33
C SER A 291 6.99 3.21 1.18
N SER A 292 6.65 2.66 0.01
CA SER A 292 7.59 2.53 -1.12
C SER A 292 7.98 3.88 -1.71
N LEU A 293 9.27 4.05 -1.96
CA LEU A 293 9.88 5.19 -2.64
C LEU A 293 10.67 4.68 -3.85
N GLU A 294 10.64 5.40 -4.97
CA GLU A 294 11.60 5.11 -6.03
C GLU A 294 13.00 5.71 -5.72
N PRO A 295 14.07 5.20 -6.35
CA PRO A 295 15.42 5.72 -6.12
C PRO A 295 15.53 7.24 -6.28
N GLY A 296 14.85 7.81 -7.29
CA GLY A 296 14.83 9.25 -7.53
C GLY A 296 14.05 10.10 -6.52
N ASP A 297 13.31 9.46 -5.59
CA ASP A 297 12.61 10.16 -4.51
C ASP A 297 13.52 10.42 -3.31
N LEU A 298 14.67 9.73 -3.20
CA LEU A 298 15.66 9.94 -2.15
C LEU A 298 16.48 11.21 -2.40
N THR A 299 15.80 12.34 -2.38
CA THR A 299 16.42 13.67 -2.50
C THR A 299 17.20 14.05 -1.24
N GLU A 300 18.17 14.96 -1.37
CA GLU A 300 18.94 15.45 -0.22
C GLU A 300 18.04 16.02 0.90
N PRO A 301 16.98 16.84 0.62
CA PRO A 301 16.07 17.29 1.66
C PRO A 301 15.35 16.15 2.37
N LEU A 302 14.96 15.09 1.66
CA LEU A 302 14.31 13.94 2.28
C LEU A 302 15.28 13.16 3.17
N LEU A 303 16.48 12.89 2.70
CA LEU A 303 17.53 12.20 3.46
C LEU A 303 17.95 13.00 4.70
N ALA A 304 17.97 14.33 4.62
CA ALA A 304 18.23 15.20 5.77
C ALA A 304 17.15 15.06 6.85
N VAL A 305 15.88 14.88 6.47
CA VAL A 305 14.80 14.62 7.45
C VAL A 305 15.02 13.29 8.16
N PHE A 306 15.40 12.22 7.43
CA PHE A 306 15.74 10.93 8.02
C PHE A 306 16.93 11.01 8.98
N GLY A 307 17.99 11.74 8.61
CA GLY A 307 19.22 11.85 9.42
C GLY A 307 19.06 12.72 10.68
N ASN A 308 18.19 13.75 10.61
CA ASN A 308 18.04 14.74 11.68
C ASN A 308 16.88 14.46 12.65
N ARG A 309 16.04 13.45 12.38
CA ARG A 309 14.86 13.14 13.20
C ARG A 309 14.84 11.67 13.62
N PRO A 310 15.16 11.35 14.86
CA PRO A 310 15.20 9.96 15.36
C PRO A 310 13.81 9.27 15.34
N THR A 311 12.74 10.04 15.27
CA THR A 311 11.38 9.52 15.07
C THR A 311 11.14 8.96 13.67
N VAL A 312 11.96 9.33 12.68
CA VAL A 312 11.86 8.76 11.33
C VAL A 312 12.61 7.44 11.29
N ALA A 313 11.89 6.35 11.04
CA ALA A 313 12.46 5.02 10.99
C ALA A 313 13.51 4.89 9.86
N PRO A 314 14.73 4.41 10.12
CA PRO A 314 15.77 4.20 9.10
C PRO A 314 15.47 2.93 8.27
N HIS A 315 14.30 2.89 7.66
CA HIS A 315 13.81 1.82 6.80
C HIS A 315 13.35 2.42 5.47
N LEU A 316 13.92 1.95 4.38
CA LEU A 316 13.65 2.40 3.03
C LEU A 316 13.23 1.22 2.16
N HIS A 317 11.99 1.24 1.69
CA HIS A 317 11.54 0.29 0.68
C HIS A 317 11.73 0.90 -0.71
N LEU A 318 12.72 0.39 -1.44
CA LEU A 318 13.13 0.86 -2.76
C LEU A 318 12.91 -0.25 -3.79
N PRO A 319 11.81 -0.23 -4.57
CA PRO A 319 11.57 -1.24 -5.59
C PRO A 319 12.67 -1.22 -6.67
N LEU A 320 13.47 -2.29 -6.76
CA LEU A 320 14.49 -2.49 -7.77
C LEU A 320 13.87 -2.93 -9.10
N GLN A 321 12.87 -3.81 -9.02
CA GLN A 321 12.19 -4.48 -10.13
C GLN A 321 13.11 -5.38 -10.97
N SER A 322 14.25 -4.86 -11.48
CA SER A 322 15.30 -5.59 -12.19
C SER A 322 16.65 -4.88 -12.07
N GLY A 323 17.74 -5.61 -12.09
CA GLY A 323 19.10 -5.08 -12.17
C GLY A 323 19.59 -4.83 -13.60
N SER A 324 18.82 -5.23 -14.60
CA SER A 324 19.17 -5.04 -16.02
C SER A 324 18.66 -3.69 -16.55
N PRO A 325 19.53 -2.85 -17.14
CA PRO A 325 19.10 -1.60 -17.75
C PRO A 325 18.12 -1.82 -18.90
N ALA A 326 18.27 -2.89 -19.69
CA ALA A 326 17.36 -3.23 -20.79
C ALA A 326 15.96 -3.60 -20.27
N ILE A 327 15.86 -4.38 -19.20
CA ILE A 327 14.59 -4.76 -18.61
C ILE A 327 13.93 -3.57 -17.91
N LEU A 328 14.66 -2.73 -17.18
CA LEU A 328 14.10 -1.51 -16.58
C LEU A 328 13.54 -0.56 -17.66
N ALA A 329 14.25 -0.40 -18.77
CA ALA A 329 13.75 0.38 -19.91
C ALA A 329 12.47 -0.25 -20.52
N ALA A 330 12.44 -1.57 -20.71
CA ALA A 330 11.26 -2.30 -21.18
C ALA A 330 10.09 -2.25 -20.19
N MET A 331 10.38 -2.13 -18.90
CA MET A 331 9.40 -1.88 -17.82
C MET A 331 8.91 -0.43 -17.77
N ASN A 332 9.45 0.47 -18.59
CA ASN A 332 9.20 1.92 -18.53
C ASN A 332 9.51 2.53 -17.15
N ARG A 333 10.64 2.11 -16.54
CA ARG A 333 11.08 2.68 -15.24
C ARG A 333 11.79 4.00 -15.45
N GLN A 334 11.66 4.91 -14.48
CA GLN A 334 12.22 6.26 -14.51
C GLN A 334 13.62 6.32 -13.86
N TYR A 335 14.30 5.19 -13.72
CA TYR A 335 15.64 5.08 -13.16
C TYR A 335 16.40 3.92 -13.81
N THR A 336 17.72 3.98 -13.70
CA THR A 336 18.66 2.97 -14.15
C THR A 336 19.27 2.21 -12.94
N PRO A 337 19.96 1.08 -13.17
CA PRO A 337 20.73 0.43 -12.11
C PRO A 337 21.80 1.35 -11.47
N LYS A 338 22.35 2.30 -12.23
CA LYS A 338 23.30 3.31 -11.71
C LYS A 338 22.62 4.24 -10.72
N ASP A 339 21.42 4.72 -11.03
CA ASP A 339 20.64 5.59 -10.14
C ASP A 339 20.26 4.85 -8.86
N PHE A 340 19.87 3.57 -8.99
CA PHE A 340 19.57 2.72 -7.84
C PHE A 340 20.78 2.57 -6.91
N ARG A 341 21.97 2.26 -7.44
CA ARG A 341 23.21 2.21 -6.67
C ARG A 341 23.55 3.56 -6.00
N GLY A 342 23.28 4.65 -6.71
CA GLY A 342 23.42 6.01 -6.18
C GLY A 342 22.55 6.24 -4.95
N ALA A 343 21.27 5.88 -5.04
CA ALA A 343 20.32 6.00 -3.95
C ALA A 343 20.70 5.14 -2.73
N VAL A 344 21.13 3.89 -2.95
CA VAL A 344 21.62 3.00 -1.89
C VAL A 344 22.83 3.59 -1.17
N ARG A 345 23.83 4.10 -1.92
CA ARG A 345 25.00 4.76 -1.34
C ARG A 345 24.63 6.00 -0.55
N ALA A 346 23.76 6.86 -1.09
CA ALA A 346 23.26 8.05 -0.40
C ALA A 346 22.56 7.72 0.90
N ALA A 347 21.67 6.71 0.90
CA ALA A 347 21.02 6.23 2.12
C ALA A 347 22.04 5.76 3.17
N ARG A 348 23.00 4.93 2.79
CA ARG A 348 24.02 4.39 3.71
C ARG A 348 25.01 5.42 4.24
N SER A 349 25.29 6.47 3.48
CA SER A 349 26.18 7.55 3.94
C SER A 349 25.51 8.51 4.94
N ARG A 350 24.17 8.55 4.97
CA ARG A 350 23.39 9.48 5.80
C ARG A 350 22.73 8.82 7.01
N LEU A 351 22.48 7.51 6.95
CA LEU A 351 21.70 6.78 7.94
C LEU A 351 22.54 5.67 8.58
N ASP A 352 22.39 5.50 9.89
CA ASP A 352 23.04 4.38 10.59
C ASP A 352 22.35 3.07 10.21
N ARG A 353 23.06 2.23 9.49
CA ARG A 353 22.64 0.88 9.09
C ARG A 353 21.16 0.84 8.66
N PRO A 354 20.75 1.60 7.60
CA PRO A 354 19.37 1.61 7.17
C PRO A 354 18.91 0.22 6.71
N ALA A 355 17.69 -0.16 7.05
CA ALA A 355 17.07 -1.34 6.48
C ALA A 355 16.61 -1.04 5.05
N LEU A 356 17.27 -1.61 4.08
CA LEU A 356 16.86 -1.54 2.67
C LEU A 356 16.00 -2.75 2.34
N THR A 357 14.80 -2.51 1.82
CA THR A 357 13.90 -3.57 1.33
C THR A 357 13.49 -3.27 -0.10
N THR A 358 13.11 -4.30 -0.86
CA THR A 358 12.85 -4.14 -2.29
C THR A 358 11.79 -5.10 -2.82
N ASP A 359 11.22 -4.74 -3.98
CA ASP A 359 10.43 -5.62 -4.85
C ASP A 359 11.23 -5.94 -6.12
N ILE A 360 11.16 -7.22 -6.57
CA ILE A 360 11.81 -7.70 -7.80
C ILE A 360 10.80 -8.52 -8.60
N ILE A 361 10.69 -8.24 -9.90
CA ILE A 361 9.86 -9.02 -10.83
C ILE A 361 10.76 -9.96 -11.62
N VAL A 362 10.50 -11.25 -11.53
CA VAL A 362 11.22 -12.31 -12.24
C VAL A 362 10.38 -12.83 -13.41
N GLY A 363 11.03 -13.07 -14.55
CA GLY A 363 10.36 -13.60 -15.74
C GLY A 363 9.60 -12.55 -16.54
N PHE A 364 10.05 -11.31 -16.51
CA PHE A 364 9.50 -10.27 -17.37
C PHE A 364 9.71 -10.62 -18.86
N PRO A 365 8.79 -10.28 -19.79
CA PRO A 365 8.93 -10.55 -21.22
C PRO A 365 10.27 -10.07 -21.80
N GLY A 366 11.05 -11.01 -22.36
CA GLY A 366 12.37 -10.75 -22.91
C GLY A 366 13.52 -10.81 -21.88
N GLU A 367 13.26 -11.23 -20.63
CA GLU A 367 14.31 -11.42 -19.62
C GLU A 367 15.15 -12.65 -19.94
N THR A 368 16.39 -12.44 -20.38
CA THR A 368 17.40 -13.49 -20.59
C THR A 368 18.10 -13.88 -19.29
N GLU A 369 18.95 -14.91 -19.33
CA GLU A 369 19.76 -15.28 -18.18
C GLU A 369 20.77 -14.17 -17.82
N GLN A 370 21.35 -13.50 -18.79
CA GLN A 370 22.26 -12.38 -18.56
C GLN A 370 21.55 -11.20 -17.86
N HIS A 371 20.29 -10.91 -18.24
CA HIS A 371 19.50 -9.88 -17.56
C HIS A 371 19.19 -10.26 -16.13
N PHE A 372 18.87 -11.53 -15.89
CA PHE A 372 18.60 -12.02 -14.54
C PHE A 372 19.87 -12.03 -13.68
N GLN A 373 21.05 -12.42 -14.23
CA GLN A 373 22.30 -12.36 -13.51
C GLN A 373 22.64 -10.93 -13.05
N ALA A 374 22.42 -9.92 -13.89
CA ALA A 374 22.57 -8.52 -13.49
C ALA A 374 21.64 -8.13 -12.32
N THR A 375 20.48 -8.77 -12.21
CA THR A 375 19.56 -8.57 -11.08
C THR A 375 20.08 -9.23 -9.81
N LEU A 376 20.62 -10.45 -9.89
CA LEU A 376 21.27 -11.13 -8.76
C LEU A 376 22.46 -10.34 -8.23
N ASP A 377 23.33 -9.88 -9.14
CA ASP A 377 24.53 -9.14 -8.78
C ASP A 377 24.19 -7.85 -8.04
N LEU A 378 23.22 -7.09 -8.56
CA LEU A 378 22.79 -5.85 -7.92
C LEU A 378 22.04 -6.10 -6.59
N ALA A 379 21.28 -7.18 -6.50
CA ALA A 379 20.60 -7.55 -5.26
C ALA A 379 21.62 -7.92 -4.16
N ALA A 380 22.65 -8.69 -4.49
CA ALA A 380 23.74 -9.02 -3.59
C ALA A 380 24.55 -7.78 -3.17
N GLU A 381 24.91 -6.90 -4.13
CA GLU A 381 25.61 -5.63 -3.88
C GLU A 381 24.82 -4.72 -2.94
N ALA A 382 23.51 -4.62 -3.17
CA ALA A 382 22.61 -3.79 -2.36
C ALA A 382 22.41 -4.33 -0.93
N GLY A 383 22.60 -5.62 -0.67
CA GLY A 383 22.54 -6.21 0.67
C GLY A 383 21.22 -5.89 1.39
N PHE A 384 20.11 -6.32 0.80
CA PHE A 384 18.78 -6.03 1.32
C PHE A 384 18.48 -6.77 2.62
N ALA A 385 17.82 -6.08 3.55
CA ALA A 385 17.26 -6.69 4.75
C ALA A 385 16.07 -7.60 4.45
N LYS A 386 15.35 -7.34 3.35
CA LYS A 386 14.25 -8.15 2.83
C LYS A 386 14.03 -7.89 1.34
N MET A 387 13.77 -8.97 0.58
CA MET A 387 13.35 -8.89 -0.82
C MET A 387 11.98 -9.54 -1.00
N HIS A 388 11.13 -8.92 -1.79
CA HIS A 388 9.87 -9.49 -2.25
C HIS A 388 9.99 -9.81 -3.73
N ALA A 389 10.35 -11.05 -4.05
CA ALA A 389 10.45 -11.52 -5.43
C ALA A 389 9.11 -12.10 -5.91
N PHE A 390 8.65 -11.61 -7.05
CA PHE A 390 7.38 -12.03 -7.65
C PHE A 390 7.60 -12.54 -9.07
N PRO A 391 6.90 -13.60 -9.50
CA PRO A 391 6.84 -13.91 -10.92
C PRO A 391 6.08 -12.81 -11.65
N PHE A 392 6.50 -12.51 -12.88
CA PHE A 392 5.77 -11.60 -13.74
C PHE A 392 4.30 -12.05 -13.89
N SER A 393 3.37 -11.11 -13.75
CA SER A 393 1.94 -11.36 -13.85
C SER A 393 1.37 -10.56 -15.02
N ALA A 394 1.05 -11.24 -16.12
CA ALA A 394 0.47 -10.63 -17.30
C ALA A 394 -0.99 -10.21 -17.03
N ILE A 395 -1.27 -8.91 -17.07
CA ILE A 395 -2.61 -8.33 -16.84
C ILE A 395 -2.96 -7.41 -17.99
N ALA A 396 -4.08 -7.70 -18.68
CA ALA A 396 -4.60 -6.81 -19.71
C ALA A 396 -5.13 -5.50 -19.07
N PRO A 397 -5.04 -4.34 -19.72
CA PRO A 397 -4.46 -4.08 -21.05
C PRO A 397 -3.02 -3.52 -20.95
N THR A 398 -2.22 -3.93 -19.95
CA THR A 398 -0.85 -3.43 -19.78
C THR A 398 0.02 -3.72 -21.03
N ALA A 399 1.02 -2.86 -21.29
CA ALA A 399 1.89 -3.05 -22.43
C ALA A 399 2.69 -4.36 -22.36
N ALA A 400 3.11 -4.78 -21.16
CA ALA A 400 3.81 -6.05 -20.96
C ALA A 400 2.90 -7.26 -21.18
N TRP A 401 1.57 -7.15 -20.95
CA TRP A 401 0.63 -8.22 -21.29
C TRP A 401 0.63 -8.57 -22.78
N GLN A 402 0.83 -7.59 -23.65
CA GLN A 402 0.90 -7.81 -25.09
C GLN A 402 2.13 -8.61 -25.54
N ARG A 403 3.16 -8.62 -24.70
CA ARG A 403 4.42 -9.34 -24.91
C ARG A 403 4.56 -10.59 -24.04
N ARG A 404 3.49 -11.04 -23.38
CA ARG A 404 3.51 -12.15 -22.42
C ARG A 404 4.09 -13.46 -22.99
N ASP A 405 3.95 -13.67 -24.29
CA ASP A 405 4.48 -14.84 -24.99
C ASP A 405 6.02 -14.85 -25.07
N GLN A 406 6.68 -13.71 -24.79
CA GLN A 406 8.13 -13.57 -24.68
C GLN A 406 8.64 -13.79 -23.23
N ALA A 407 7.75 -14.12 -22.29
CA ALA A 407 8.15 -14.43 -20.92
C ALA A 407 8.87 -15.79 -20.88
N PRO A 408 9.91 -15.93 -20.01
CA PRO A 408 10.58 -17.20 -19.83
C PRO A 408 9.62 -18.32 -19.37
N PRO A 409 9.94 -19.58 -19.67
CA PRO A 409 9.15 -20.72 -19.21
C PRO A 409 9.00 -20.75 -17.68
N PRO A 410 7.89 -21.27 -17.13
CA PRO A 410 7.65 -21.31 -15.68
C PRO A 410 8.74 -22.01 -14.86
N ALA A 411 9.38 -23.02 -15.43
CA ALA A 411 10.49 -23.73 -14.78
C ALA A 411 11.72 -22.82 -14.58
N VAL A 412 12.04 -21.99 -15.57
CA VAL A 412 13.12 -20.98 -15.49
C VAL A 412 12.79 -19.92 -14.44
N VAL A 413 11.54 -19.44 -14.42
CA VAL A 413 11.09 -18.46 -13.41
C VAL A 413 11.19 -19.03 -12.00
N LYS A 414 10.80 -20.29 -11.80
CA LYS A 414 10.91 -20.98 -10.52
C LYS A 414 12.36 -21.10 -10.05
N ASP A 415 13.27 -21.49 -10.94
CA ASP A 415 14.72 -21.54 -10.65
C ASP A 415 15.26 -20.17 -10.25
N ARG A 416 14.95 -19.14 -11.03
CA ARG A 416 15.39 -17.76 -10.75
C ARG A 416 14.86 -17.24 -9.40
N LEU A 417 13.62 -17.54 -9.05
CA LEU A 417 13.07 -17.20 -7.74
C LEU A 417 13.81 -17.91 -6.60
N ALA A 418 14.18 -19.17 -6.77
CA ALA A 418 14.95 -19.91 -5.78
C ALA A 418 16.36 -19.32 -5.58
N ARG A 419 17.04 -18.92 -6.67
CA ARG A 419 18.36 -18.25 -6.62
C ARG A 419 18.27 -16.89 -5.94
N LEU A 420 17.23 -16.08 -6.22
CA LEU A 420 17.00 -14.82 -5.50
C LEU A 420 16.72 -15.04 -4.02
N ALA A 421 15.96 -16.08 -3.66
CA ALA A 421 15.68 -16.39 -2.26
C ALA A 421 16.97 -16.74 -1.48
N ALA A 422 17.93 -17.42 -2.12
CA ALA A 422 19.23 -17.70 -1.51
C ALA A 422 20.04 -16.41 -1.26
N VAL A 423 20.06 -15.47 -2.23
CA VAL A 423 20.70 -14.15 -2.07
C VAL A 423 20.01 -13.33 -0.97
N GLU A 424 18.67 -13.39 -0.90
CA GLU A 424 17.90 -12.73 0.16
C GLU A 424 18.27 -13.27 1.54
N GLU A 425 18.29 -14.60 1.71
CA GLU A 425 18.59 -15.24 2.98
C GLU A 425 19.98 -14.84 3.50
N ASP A 426 20.99 -14.86 2.64
CA ASP A 426 22.36 -14.45 2.99
C ASP A 426 22.43 -12.98 3.37
N SER A 427 21.86 -12.10 2.56
CA SER A 427 21.87 -10.65 2.80
C SER A 427 21.10 -10.30 4.09
N ALA A 428 19.92 -10.89 4.28
CA ALA A 428 19.10 -10.66 5.45
C ALA A 428 19.75 -11.19 6.73
N ARG A 429 20.45 -12.35 6.67
CA ARG A 429 21.21 -12.90 7.79
C ARG A 429 22.37 -11.97 8.16
N GLN A 430 23.16 -11.52 7.20
CA GLN A 430 24.26 -10.57 7.42
C GLN A 430 23.75 -9.25 8.03
N TYR A 431 22.60 -8.76 7.54
CA TYR A 431 21.99 -7.56 8.06
C TYR A 431 21.55 -7.73 9.52
N ARG A 432 20.85 -8.83 9.85
CA ARG A 432 20.37 -9.12 11.22
C ARG A 432 21.52 -9.32 12.20
N GLN A 433 22.62 -9.97 11.78
CA GLN A 433 23.76 -10.25 12.62
C GLN A 433 24.41 -8.99 13.23
N GLN A 434 24.29 -7.84 12.57
CA GLN A 434 24.81 -6.56 13.04
C GLN A 434 24.17 -6.07 14.35
N PHE A 435 23.03 -6.63 14.72
CA PHE A 435 22.26 -6.21 15.91
C PHE A 435 22.38 -7.16 17.10
N VAL A 436 23.02 -8.30 16.93
CA VAL A 436 23.26 -9.25 18.06
C VAL A 436 24.15 -8.58 19.10
N GLY A 437 23.78 -8.68 20.38
CA GLY A 437 24.43 -8.02 21.51
C GLY A 437 23.99 -6.56 21.73
N GLN A 438 23.10 -6.01 20.87
CA GLN A 438 22.63 -4.63 21.00
C GLN A 438 21.25 -4.56 21.66
N ARG A 439 20.95 -3.40 22.23
CA ARG A 439 19.58 -3.06 22.70
C ARG A 439 18.84 -2.30 21.62
N LEU A 440 17.64 -2.77 21.31
CA LEU A 440 16.76 -2.17 20.31
C LEU A 440 15.40 -1.86 20.93
N GLN A 441 14.82 -0.73 20.53
CA GLN A 441 13.41 -0.43 20.81
C GLN A 441 12.53 -1.08 19.74
N ALA A 442 11.40 -1.66 20.19
CA ALA A 442 10.48 -2.33 19.29
C ALA A 442 9.02 -2.16 19.77
N LEU A 443 8.10 -2.01 18.82
CA LEU A 443 6.65 -1.96 19.08
C LEU A 443 6.09 -3.38 19.12
N VAL A 444 5.44 -3.75 20.22
CA VAL A 444 4.85 -5.08 20.37
C VAL A 444 3.60 -5.21 19.53
N GLU A 445 3.65 -6.10 18.55
CA GLU A 445 2.52 -6.41 17.65
C GLU A 445 1.68 -7.58 18.17
N ARG A 446 2.32 -8.53 18.84
CA ARG A 446 1.70 -9.71 19.44
C ARG A 446 2.28 -9.95 20.84
N SER A 447 1.42 -9.95 21.84
CA SER A 447 1.85 -10.10 23.24
C SER A 447 2.30 -11.52 23.61
N GLY A 448 1.93 -12.53 22.82
CA GLY A 448 2.22 -13.93 23.14
C GLY A 448 1.47 -14.42 24.39
N ARG A 449 1.81 -15.64 24.82
CA ARG A 449 1.35 -16.24 26.08
C ARG A 449 2.57 -16.76 26.82
N ALA A 450 2.76 -16.35 28.07
CA ALA A 450 3.89 -16.74 28.88
C ALA A 450 4.08 -18.28 28.88
N GLY A 451 5.28 -18.75 28.57
CA GLY A 451 5.63 -20.15 28.53
C GLY A 451 4.99 -21.00 27.38
N GLN A 452 4.15 -20.38 26.52
CA GLN A 452 3.47 -21.12 25.43
C GLN A 452 3.76 -20.53 24.06
N GLN A 453 3.69 -19.21 23.89
CA GLN A 453 3.94 -18.53 22.63
C GLN A 453 4.78 -17.28 22.87
N PRO A 454 5.90 -17.10 22.16
CA PRO A 454 6.69 -15.90 22.29
C PRO A 454 5.91 -14.67 21.84
N ALA A 455 6.16 -13.55 22.48
CA ALA A 455 5.75 -12.25 21.99
C ALA A 455 6.53 -11.89 20.73
N ALA A 456 5.97 -10.98 19.92
CA ALA A 456 6.64 -10.46 18.74
C ALA A 456 6.52 -8.94 18.71
N ALA A 457 7.65 -8.28 18.48
CA ALA A 457 7.74 -6.83 18.36
C ALA A 457 8.48 -6.45 17.07
N LEU A 458 8.23 -5.24 16.56
CA LEU A 458 8.83 -4.72 15.35
C LEU A 458 9.74 -3.54 15.65
N THR A 459 11.01 -3.65 15.24
CA THR A 459 12.00 -2.57 15.41
C THR A 459 11.77 -1.41 14.43
N ASP A 460 12.51 -0.32 14.63
CA ASP A 460 12.60 0.80 13.69
C ASP A 460 13.08 0.38 12.30
N ARG A 461 13.89 -0.66 12.20
CA ARG A 461 14.43 -1.23 10.96
C ARG A 461 13.56 -2.32 10.33
N TYR A 462 12.31 -2.40 10.77
CA TYR A 462 11.35 -3.41 10.25
C TYR A 462 11.80 -4.87 10.50
N LEU A 463 12.65 -5.08 11.49
CA LEU A 463 13.05 -6.43 11.94
C LEU A 463 12.08 -6.92 13.00
N SER A 464 11.53 -8.11 12.80
CA SER A 464 10.75 -8.80 13.82
C SER A 464 11.66 -9.35 14.91
N VAL A 465 11.32 -9.10 16.17
CA VAL A 465 12.00 -9.67 17.33
C VAL A 465 11.03 -10.55 18.09
N ARG A 466 11.40 -11.81 18.30
CA ARG A 466 10.70 -12.74 19.19
C ARG A 466 11.36 -12.70 20.56
N PHE A 467 10.53 -12.68 21.61
CA PHE A 467 11.02 -12.65 22.98
C PHE A 467 10.01 -13.31 23.91
N ASP A 468 10.50 -13.86 25.01
CA ASP A 468 9.65 -14.42 26.05
C ASP A 468 9.08 -13.30 26.91
N ARG A 469 7.76 -13.30 27.07
CA ARG A 469 7.07 -12.38 27.96
C ARG A 469 7.15 -12.90 29.40
N PRO A 470 7.63 -12.08 30.36
CA PRO A 470 7.53 -12.43 31.77
C PRO A 470 6.08 -12.71 32.19
N GLY A 471 5.88 -13.69 33.04
CA GLY A 471 4.53 -14.11 33.46
C GLY A 471 3.70 -13.02 34.13
N GLU A 472 4.34 -12.10 34.82
CA GLU A 472 3.74 -10.95 35.52
C GLU A 472 3.43 -9.77 34.58
N ALA A 473 4.01 -9.72 33.39
CA ALA A 473 3.72 -8.66 32.44
C ALA A 473 2.31 -8.84 31.84
N GLY A 474 1.49 -7.81 31.96
CA GLY A 474 0.17 -7.73 31.34
C GLY A 474 0.21 -7.83 29.80
N ASP A 475 -0.85 -7.41 29.11
CA ASP A 475 -0.86 -7.33 27.64
C ASP A 475 0.08 -6.21 27.18
N LEU A 476 1.13 -6.56 26.45
CA LEU A 476 2.14 -5.62 25.95
C LEU A 476 1.81 -5.07 24.55
N ARG A 477 0.71 -5.47 23.93
CA ARG A 477 0.37 -5.02 22.57
C ARG A 477 0.27 -3.50 22.51
N GLY A 478 0.88 -2.92 21.47
CA GLY A 478 0.93 -1.47 21.26
C GLY A 478 1.95 -0.73 22.13
N GLN A 479 2.61 -1.42 23.06
CA GLN A 479 3.67 -0.83 23.89
C GLN A 479 5.02 -0.86 23.15
N VAL A 480 5.85 0.13 23.45
CA VAL A 480 7.25 0.18 23.01
C VAL A 480 8.11 -0.43 24.11
N VAL A 481 8.84 -1.47 23.76
CA VAL A 481 9.72 -2.21 24.66
C VAL A 481 11.18 -2.07 24.27
N GLU A 482 12.08 -2.19 25.23
CA GLU A 482 13.52 -2.33 24.98
C GLU A 482 13.91 -3.81 25.05
N LEU A 483 14.54 -4.31 23.99
CA LEU A 483 14.95 -5.71 23.84
C LEU A 483 16.46 -5.79 23.63
N GLU A 484 17.13 -6.60 24.44
CA GLU A 484 18.51 -7.03 24.19
C GLU A 484 18.50 -8.18 23.18
N ILE A 485 19.12 -7.99 22.02
CA ILE A 485 19.16 -8.99 20.96
C ILE A 485 20.20 -10.04 21.29
N THR A 486 19.76 -11.28 21.49
CA THR A 486 20.62 -12.40 21.90
C THR A 486 21.03 -13.31 20.76
N ALA A 487 20.21 -13.39 19.70
CA ALA A 487 20.47 -14.23 18.54
C ALA A 487 19.69 -13.76 17.33
N THR A 488 19.96 -14.41 16.20
CA THR A 488 19.17 -14.28 14.95
C THR A 488 18.92 -15.66 14.34
N ASP A 489 17.77 -15.80 13.70
CA ASP A 489 17.39 -17.01 12.93
C ASP A 489 16.74 -16.64 11.59
N ALA A 490 16.16 -17.64 10.90
CA ALA A 490 15.51 -17.44 9.61
C ALA A 490 14.33 -16.46 9.68
N ASP A 491 13.59 -16.43 10.81
CA ASP A 491 12.38 -15.63 10.97
C ASP A 491 12.64 -14.21 11.50
N GLY A 492 13.85 -13.90 11.98
CA GLY A 492 14.17 -12.58 12.49
C GLY A 492 15.21 -12.56 13.60
N LEU A 493 15.00 -11.69 14.57
CA LEU A 493 15.81 -11.55 15.76
C LEU A 493 15.17 -12.29 16.93
N VAL A 494 16.00 -12.78 17.83
CA VAL A 494 15.60 -13.28 19.14
C VAL A 494 16.16 -12.34 20.19
N GLY A 495 15.33 -11.95 21.17
CA GLY A 495 15.71 -10.99 22.18
C GLY A 495 15.19 -11.33 23.54
N ARG A 496 15.70 -10.62 24.54
CA ARG A 496 15.26 -10.64 25.94
C ARG A 496 14.72 -9.28 26.31
N LEU A 497 13.58 -9.25 26.98
CA LEU A 497 12.99 -7.99 27.49
C LEU A 497 13.91 -7.42 28.60
N VAL A 498 14.33 -6.18 28.40
CA VAL A 498 15.17 -5.42 29.36
C VAL A 498 14.34 -4.40 30.10
N GLY A 499 13.40 -3.78 29.42
CA GLY A 499 12.52 -2.77 30.00
C GLY A 499 11.33 -2.45 29.09
N HIS A 500 10.33 -1.81 29.65
CA HIS A 500 9.26 -1.16 28.87
C HIS A 500 9.25 0.33 29.25
N ARG A 501 9.02 1.21 28.30
CA ARG A 501 8.65 2.59 28.63
C ARG A 501 7.23 2.52 29.17
N GLY A 502 7.09 2.63 30.49
CA GLY A 502 5.83 3.03 31.11
C GLY A 502 5.44 4.41 30.54
N ASP A 503 4.16 4.68 30.50
CA ASP A 503 3.56 5.91 29.97
C ASP A 503 4.25 7.19 30.46
#